data_9011083f5b0cb510898808f4851b2e8f
#
_entry.id   9011083f5b0cb510898808f4851b2e8f
#
_cell.length_a   1.000
_cell.length_b   1.000
_cell.length_c   1.000
_cell.angle_alpha   90.00
_cell.angle_beta   90.00
_cell.angle_gamma   90.00
#
_symmetry.space_group_name_H-M   'P 1'
#
loop_
_entity.id
_entity.type
_entity.pdbx_description
1 polymer ?
#
loop_
_entity_poly.entity_id
_entity_poly.type
_entity_poly.pdbx_seq_one_letter_code
_entity_poly.pdbx_strand_id
1 'polypeptide(L)' 'MPEMINPMQKQAVYAEGKKAFADGKRRSYNRYLARNRELASIWWNGWDQARKDSEKDNPNIAE' A
#
# COMPACT_ATOMS: atom_id res chain seq x y z
N MET A 1 3.21 22.90 -12.97
CA MET A 1 4.43 22.40 -12.42
C MET A 1 4.32 20.99 -11.95
N PRO A 2 5.16 20.13 -12.43
CA PRO A 2 5.08 18.73 -12.00
C PRO A 2 5.47 18.60 -10.55
N GLU A 3 4.76 17.75 -9.88
CA GLU A 3 5.07 17.48 -8.53
C GLU A 3 6.23 16.54 -8.42
N MET A 4 7.14 16.89 -7.57
CA MET A 4 8.26 16.00 -7.33
C MET A 4 8.02 15.23 -6.07
N ILE A 5 7.75 13.97 -6.25
CA ILE A 5 7.54 13.10 -5.12
C ILE A 5 8.89 12.67 -4.62
N ASN A 6 9.25 13.11 -3.42
CA ASN A 6 10.57 12.79 -2.91
C ASN A 6 10.56 11.39 -2.29
N PRO A 7 11.76 10.83 -2.05
CA PRO A 7 11.84 9.46 -1.54
C PRO A 7 11.18 9.26 -0.18
N MET A 8 11.23 10.29 0.67
CA MET A 8 10.59 10.16 1.97
C MET A 8 9.09 10.04 1.83
N GLN A 9 8.52 10.79 0.89
CA GLN A 9 7.09 10.73 0.66
C GLN A 9 6.70 9.36 0.14
N LYS A 10 7.51 8.80 -0.74
CA LYS A 10 7.23 7.46 -1.26
C LYS A 10 7.25 6.43 -0.16
N GLN A 11 8.23 6.51 0.71
CA GLN A 11 8.31 5.58 1.82
C GLN A 11 7.11 5.71 2.75
N ALA A 12 6.69 6.93 2.99
CA ALA A 12 5.55 7.16 3.88
C ALA A 12 4.28 6.56 3.29
N VAL A 13 4.08 6.76 1.98
CA VAL A 13 2.89 6.22 1.33
C VAL A 13 2.93 4.70 1.30
N TYR A 14 4.09 4.15 1.04
CA TYR A 14 4.26 2.71 1.05
C TYR A 14 3.91 2.15 2.42
N ALA A 15 4.42 2.78 3.47
CA ALA A 15 4.14 2.35 4.83
C ALA A 15 2.66 2.47 5.15
N GLU A 16 2.00 3.51 4.64
CA GLU A 16 0.57 3.66 4.83
C GLU A 16 -0.19 2.49 4.24
N GLY A 17 0.23 2.05 3.06
CA GLY A 17 -0.41 0.90 2.44
C GLY A 17 -0.25 -0.35 3.27
N LYS A 18 0.94 -0.57 3.79
CA LYS A 18 1.18 -1.73 4.64
C LYS A 18 0.34 -1.67 5.90
N LYS A 19 0.27 -0.49 6.50
CA LYS A 19 -0.50 -0.34 7.72
C LYS A 19 -1.98 -0.53 7.45
N ALA A 20 -2.46 -0.05 6.32
CA ALA A 20 -3.86 -0.20 5.97
C ALA A 20 -4.24 -1.68 5.89
N PHE A 21 -3.37 -2.49 5.30
CA PHE A 21 -3.64 -3.92 5.25
C PHE A 21 -3.68 -4.50 6.66
N ALA A 22 -2.74 -4.11 7.50
CA ALA A 22 -2.69 -4.60 8.87
C ALA A 22 -3.94 -4.20 9.65
N ASP A 23 -4.50 -3.06 9.31
CA ASP A 23 -5.72 -2.57 9.96
C ASP A 23 -6.98 -3.19 9.38
N GLY A 24 -6.84 -4.05 8.38
CA GLY A 24 -8.00 -4.69 7.80
C GLY A 24 -8.70 -3.88 6.74
N LYS A 25 -8.03 -2.86 6.22
CA LYS A 25 -8.62 -2.03 5.19
C LYS A 25 -8.53 -2.71 3.84
N ARG A 26 -9.47 -2.39 2.97
CA ARG A 26 -9.49 -2.96 1.65
C ARG A 26 -8.55 -2.21 0.71
N ARG A 27 -8.24 -2.84 -0.40
CA ARG A 27 -7.40 -2.23 -1.40
C ARG A 27 -8.01 -0.92 -1.92
N SER A 28 -9.31 -0.84 -1.95
CA SER A 28 -10.00 0.35 -2.42
C SER A 28 -9.98 1.49 -1.41
N TYR A 29 -9.47 1.24 -0.23
CA TYR A 29 -9.36 2.27 0.78
C TYR A 29 -8.28 3.30 0.46
N ASN A 30 -7.59 3.12 -0.63
CA ASN A 30 -6.48 3.97 -1.05
C ASN A 30 -6.94 5.41 -1.25
N ARG A 31 -6.52 6.29 -0.37
CA ARG A 31 -6.97 7.68 -0.40
C ARG A 31 -6.31 8.49 -1.52
N TYR A 32 -5.33 7.92 -2.18
CA TYR A 32 -4.63 8.61 -3.26
C TYR A 32 -5.25 8.33 -4.62
N LEU A 33 -6.25 7.49 -4.67
CA LEU A 33 -6.83 7.08 -5.95
C LEU A 33 -7.27 8.25 -6.81
N ALA A 34 -7.94 9.22 -6.22
CA ALA A 34 -8.45 10.34 -6.98
C ALA A 34 -7.53 11.55 -6.94
N ARG A 35 -6.44 11.44 -6.23
CA ARG A 35 -5.57 12.59 -6.05
C ARG A 35 -4.27 12.49 -6.82
N ASN A 36 -3.61 11.37 -6.68
CA ASN A 36 -2.30 11.21 -7.29
C ASN A 36 -2.11 9.75 -7.64
N ARG A 37 -2.17 9.47 -8.92
CA ARG A 37 -2.09 8.10 -9.38
C ARG A 37 -0.78 7.44 -8.99
N GLU A 38 0.32 8.20 -9.02
CA GLU A 38 1.62 7.65 -8.70
C GLU A 38 1.67 7.25 -7.23
N LEU A 39 1.18 8.11 -6.35
CA LEU A 39 1.14 7.78 -4.94
C LEU A 39 0.19 6.63 -4.68
N ALA A 40 -0.92 6.59 -5.40
CA ALA A 40 -1.86 5.48 -5.26
C ALA A 40 -1.18 4.16 -5.59
N SER A 41 -0.36 4.16 -6.62
CA SER A 41 0.35 2.96 -7.02
C SER A 41 1.32 2.51 -5.92
N ILE A 42 2.02 3.46 -5.32
CA ILE A 42 2.94 3.16 -4.24
C ILE A 42 2.21 2.61 -3.03
N TRP A 43 1.05 3.20 -2.71
CA TRP A 43 0.22 2.72 -1.62
C TRP A 43 -0.18 1.26 -1.86
N TRP A 44 -0.61 0.95 -3.07
CA TRP A 44 -0.98 -0.41 -3.40
C TRP A 44 0.19 -1.37 -3.28
N ASN A 45 1.39 -0.91 -3.67
CA ASN A 45 2.57 -1.74 -3.54
C ASN A 45 2.80 -2.12 -2.09
N GLY A 46 2.63 -1.18 -1.18
CA GLY A 46 2.78 -1.48 0.23
C GLY A 46 1.69 -2.42 0.72
N TRP A 47 0.46 -2.16 0.31
CA TRP A 47 -0.66 -3.00 0.71
C TRP A 47 -0.46 -4.43 0.21
N ASP A 48 -0.09 -4.57 -1.07
CA ASP A 48 0.12 -5.89 -1.65
C ASP A 48 1.29 -6.61 -0.99
N GLN A 49 2.34 -5.86 -0.64
CA GLN A 49 3.49 -6.48 0.02
C GLN A 49 3.10 -7.01 1.38
N ALA A 50 2.34 -6.24 2.13
CA ALA A 50 1.88 -6.69 3.43
C ALA A 50 1.00 -7.93 3.31
N ARG A 51 0.18 -7.94 2.27
CA ARG A 51 -0.67 -9.09 2.05
C ARG A 51 0.15 -10.33 1.75
N LYS A 52 1.16 -10.20 0.91
CA LYS A 52 2.02 -11.34 0.59
C LYS A 52 2.77 -11.82 1.82
N ASP A 53 3.26 -10.88 2.63
CA ASP A 53 3.95 -11.26 3.84
C ASP A 53 3.03 -12.01 4.78
N SER A 54 1.79 -11.59 4.84
CA SER A 54 0.82 -12.27 5.68
C SER A 54 0.55 -13.67 5.19
N GLU A 55 0.48 -13.85 3.89
CA GLU A 55 0.26 -15.17 3.32
C GLU A 55 1.43 -16.09 3.58
N LYS A 56 2.63 -15.55 3.59
CA LYS A 56 3.80 -16.35 3.89
C LYS A 56 3.77 -16.86 5.31
N ASP A 57 3.34 -15.99 6.22
CA ASP A 57 3.30 -16.36 7.62
C ASP A 57 2.22 -17.39 7.88
N ASN A 58 1.22 -17.45 7.03
CA ASN A 58 0.10 -18.36 7.20
C ASN A 58 -0.14 -19.15 5.94
N PRO A 59 0.70 -20.11 5.66
CA PRO A 59 0.58 -20.88 4.42
C PRO A 59 -0.72 -21.66 4.31
N ASN A 60 -1.38 -21.86 5.41
CA ASN A 60 -2.62 -22.64 5.36
C ASN A 60 -3.81 -21.86 4.88
N ILE A 61 -3.66 -20.58 4.77
CA ILE A 61 -4.78 -19.77 4.37
C ILE A 61 -5.26 -20.12 2.99
N ALA A 62 -4.39 -20.63 2.18
CA ALA A 62 -4.72 -20.90 0.81
C ALA A 62 -5.90 -21.84 0.67
N GLU A 63 -6.20 -22.52 1.66
CA GLU A 63 -7.24 -23.49 1.51
C GLU A 63 -8.57 -23.00 1.55
#